data_4fffe3dd9571171a98753cb547e017c7
#
_entry.id   4fffe3dd9571171a98753cb547e017c7
#
_cell.length_a   1.000
_cell.length_b   1.000
_cell.length_c   1.000
_cell.angle_alpha   90.00
_cell.angle_beta   90.00
_cell.angle_gamma   90.00
#
_symmetry.space_group_name_H-M   'P 1'
#
loop_
_entity.id
_entity.type
_entity.pdbx_description
1 polymer ?
#
loop_
_entity_poly.entity_id
_entity_poly.type
_entity_poly.pdbx_seq_one_letter_code
_entity_poly.pdbx_strand_id
1 'polypeptide(L)'
;MSGLSIASYFPFRRIKIVSQSVLPNATESRIQAQPDKRFQPICQCCGQKASGIHSWTQRTIRDLNLASAKVWISCQYRKLFCANCHQISIEDLKLFHPYLRVTHRLALYIHQLCRFMTVTDVARHMALDWKTVKNIDKWFLERQYAQPDCDGLQVLAVDEISVKKGHRYLTVVLDYLSGRVVYVGKDRKSKTLETFFNQLSQDQRDSIEAIVMDMWDPFIKAVKKNFRRLKSSLICSMWWPNLAVSSIKFETVNIVRPLKKTRPSLKVPNTCC
;
A
#
# COMPACT_ATOMS: atom_id res chain seq x y z
N MET A 1 -32.32 32.02 -12.38
CA MET A 1 -30.91 31.62 -12.28
C MET A 1 -30.76 30.31 -12.99
N SER A 2 -30.10 30.27 -14.13
CA SER A 2 -29.75 29.00 -14.80
C SER A 2 -28.75 28.29 -13.93
N GLY A 3 -29.23 27.29 -13.17
CA GLY A 3 -28.39 26.49 -12.27
C GLY A 3 -27.35 25.75 -13.09
N LEU A 4 -26.08 26.11 -12.96
CA LEU A 4 -24.97 25.34 -13.48
C LEU A 4 -25.09 23.91 -12.97
N SER A 5 -25.33 22.97 -13.90
CA SER A 5 -25.36 21.55 -13.54
C SER A 5 -23.93 21.09 -13.27
N ILE A 6 -23.67 20.65 -12.04
CA ILE A 6 -22.38 20.02 -11.68
C ILE A 6 -22.31 18.55 -12.12
N ALA A 7 -23.35 18.02 -12.75
CA ALA A 7 -23.42 16.63 -13.19
C ALA A 7 -22.26 16.25 -14.14
N SER A 8 -21.77 17.18 -14.95
CA SER A 8 -20.65 16.96 -15.86
C SER A 8 -19.31 16.64 -15.15
N TYR A 9 -19.15 17.06 -13.89
CA TYR A 9 -17.97 16.74 -13.06
C TYR A 9 -18.05 15.40 -12.35
N PHE A 10 -19.16 14.66 -12.54
CA PHE A 10 -19.41 13.37 -11.92
C PHE A 10 -19.44 12.26 -12.97
N PRO A 11 -18.31 11.65 -13.33
CA PRO A 11 -18.20 10.66 -14.41
C PRO A 11 -18.69 9.28 -13.99
N PHE A 12 -19.78 9.22 -13.24
CA PHE A 12 -20.34 7.95 -12.76
C PHE A 12 -21.39 7.43 -13.75
N ARG A 13 -21.01 6.48 -14.58
CA ARG A 13 -21.84 5.98 -15.69
C ARG A 13 -23.11 5.26 -15.26
N ARG A 14 -23.12 4.62 -14.09
CA ARG A 14 -24.22 3.74 -13.65
C ARG A 14 -25.20 4.38 -12.68
N ILE A 15 -25.03 5.66 -12.41
CA ILE A 15 -25.91 6.44 -11.54
C ILE A 15 -26.44 7.67 -12.25
N LYS A 16 -27.67 8.05 -11.87
CA LYS A 16 -28.34 9.28 -12.29
C LYS A 16 -28.40 10.22 -11.10
N ILE A 17 -27.94 11.46 -11.29
CA ILE A 17 -28.12 12.53 -10.32
C ILE A 17 -29.59 12.97 -10.37
N VAL A 18 -30.24 12.95 -9.22
CA VAL A 18 -31.66 13.33 -9.05
C VAL A 18 -31.77 14.81 -8.69
N SER A 19 -30.96 15.22 -7.70
CA SER A 19 -30.93 16.61 -7.25
C SER A 19 -29.55 16.97 -6.72
N GLN A 20 -29.28 18.26 -6.69
CA GLN A 20 -28.09 18.84 -6.12
C GLN A 20 -28.43 20.07 -5.30
N SER A 21 -27.76 20.26 -4.20
CA SER A 21 -27.89 21.44 -3.35
C SER A 21 -26.52 21.85 -2.81
N VAL A 22 -26.32 23.15 -2.71
CA VAL A 22 -25.13 23.74 -2.09
C VAL A 22 -25.61 24.52 -0.88
N LEU A 23 -24.99 24.35 0.27
CA LEU A 23 -25.32 25.10 1.46
C LEU A 23 -25.02 26.61 1.23
N PRO A 24 -25.76 27.52 1.89
CA PRO A 24 -25.64 28.97 1.66
C PRO A 24 -24.21 29.51 1.82
N ASN A 25 -23.41 28.90 2.72
CA ASN A 25 -22.01 29.28 2.97
C ASN A 25 -21.00 28.61 2.00
N ALA A 26 -21.48 27.88 0.99
CA ALA A 26 -20.66 27.12 0.02
C ALA A 26 -19.64 26.15 0.64
N THR A 27 -19.83 25.71 1.89
CA THR A 27 -18.93 24.78 2.58
C THR A 27 -19.23 23.32 2.29
N GLU A 28 -20.47 23.00 1.95
CA GLU A 28 -20.92 21.65 1.62
C GLU A 28 -21.82 21.64 0.39
N SER A 29 -21.63 20.64 -0.45
CA SER A 29 -22.54 20.29 -1.54
C SER A 29 -23.10 18.90 -1.33
N ARG A 30 -24.40 18.75 -1.50
CA ARG A 30 -25.13 17.49 -1.34
C ARG A 30 -25.76 17.08 -2.65
N ILE A 31 -25.51 15.84 -3.04
CA ILE A 31 -25.99 15.26 -4.30
C ILE A 31 -26.87 14.06 -3.95
N GLN A 32 -28.08 14.04 -4.47
CA GLN A 32 -28.93 12.86 -4.42
C GLN A 32 -28.74 12.08 -5.72
N ALA A 33 -28.45 10.80 -5.60
CA ALA A 33 -28.20 9.92 -6.73
C ALA A 33 -28.99 8.61 -6.61
N GLN A 34 -29.25 8.00 -7.72
CA GLN A 34 -29.90 6.68 -7.80
C GLN A 34 -29.28 5.87 -8.94
N PRO A 35 -29.43 4.53 -8.95
CA PRO A 35 -29.04 3.70 -10.08
C PRO A 35 -29.71 4.15 -11.35
N ASP A 36 -28.95 4.24 -12.43
CA ASP A 36 -29.50 4.54 -13.75
C ASP A 36 -30.22 3.31 -14.28
N LYS A 37 -31.51 3.45 -14.56
CA LYS A 37 -32.38 2.36 -15.04
C LYS A 37 -31.97 1.79 -16.41
N ARG A 38 -31.17 2.53 -17.17
CA ARG A 38 -30.62 2.05 -18.46
C ARG A 38 -29.62 0.91 -18.29
N PHE A 39 -29.04 0.74 -17.10
CA PHE A 39 -28.08 -0.29 -16.80
C PHE A 39 -28.70 -1.42 -15.99
N GLN A 40 -28.51 -2.64 -16.44
CA GLN A 40 -28.90 -3.81 -15.68
C GLN A 40 -28.07 -3.93 -14.39
N PRO A 41 -28.69 -4.34 -13.27
CA PRO A 41 -27.98 -4.55 -12.02
C PRO A 41 -26.91 -5.63 -12.16
N ILE A 42 -25.72 -5.34 -11.65
CA ILE A 42 -24.57 -6.27 -11.65
C ILE A 42 -24.23 -6.61 -10.20
N CYS A 43 -24.05 -7.90 -9.92
CA CYS A 43 -23.60 -8.39 -8.62
C CYS A 43 -22.16 -7.92 -8.34
N GLN A 44 -21.94 -7.31 -7.19
CA GLN A 44 -20.62 -6.83 -6.79
C GLN A 44 -19.62 -7.96 -6.53
N CYS A 45 -20.10 -9.15 -6.13
CA CYS A 45 -19.21 -10.28 -5.80
C CYS A 45 -18.65 -10.97 -7.04
N CYS A 46 -19.49 -11.30 -8.03
CA CYS A 46 -19.08 -12.07 -9.20
C CYS A 46 -19.09 -11.29 -10.52
N GLY A 47 -19.57 -10.04 -10.52
CA GLY A 47 -19.65 -9.23 -11.74
C GLY A 47 -20.77 -9.64 -12.72
N GLN A 48 -21.56 -10.66 -12.41
CA GLN A 48 -22.64 -11.15 -13.27
C GLN A 48 -23.92 -10.33 -13.10
N LYS A 49 -24.78 -10.35 -14.10
CA LYS A 49 -26.11 -9.76 -14.03
C LYS A 49 -26.92 -10.46 -12.95
N ALA A 50 -27.58 -9.69 -12.10
CA ALA A 50 -28.42 -10.24 -11.05
C ALA A 50 -29.78 -10.67 -11.60
N SER A 51 -30.35 -11.71 -11.02
CA SER A 51 -31.66 -12.26 -11.39
C SER A 51 -32.83 -11.47 -10.83
N GLY A 52 -32.65 -10.76 -9.71
CA GLY A 52 -33.71 -10.00 -9.08
C GLY A 52 -33.23 -8.96 -8.06
N ILE A 53 -34.10 -8.00 -7.75
CA ILE A 53 -33.88 -6.99 -6.72
C ILE A 53 -34.52 -7.53 -5.43
N HIS A 54 -33.69 -7.68 -4.38
CA HIS A 54 -34.15 -8.09 -3.05
C HIS A 54 -34.74 -6.92 -2.27
N SER A 55 -34.00 -5.80 -2.19
CA SER A 55 -34.42 -4.62 -1.45
C SER A 55 -33.66 -3.37 -1.89
N TRP A 56 -34.09 -2.22 -1.41
CA TRP A 56 -33.43 -0.95 -1.60
C TRP A 56 -32.81 -0.46 -0.31
N THR A 57 -31.70 0.23 -0.41
CA THR A 57 -31.05 0.88 0.72
C THR A 57 -30.40 2.18 0.27
N GLN A 58 -30.07 3.04 1.22
CA GLN A 58 -29.46 4.33 0.96
C GLN A 58 -28.15 4.47 1.73
N ARG A 59 -27.19 5.12 1.12
CA ARG A 59 -25.89 5.38 1.71
C ARG A 59 -25.41 6.77 1.36
N THR A 60 -24.92 7.50 2.37
CA THR A 60 -24.22 8.76 2.17
C THR A 60 -22.72 8.52 2.19
N ILE A 61 -22.05 8.96 1.16
CA ILE A 61 -20.62 8.80 0.94
C ILE A 61 -19.96 10.15 0.65
N ARG A 62 -18.72 10.28 1.06
CA ARG A 62 -17.89 11.46 0.80
C ARG A 62 -17.24 11.34 -0.57
N ASP A 63 -17.23 12.45 -1.32
CA ASP A 63 -16.55 12.57 -2.61
C ASP A 63 -15.42 13.61 -2.55
N LEU A 64 -14.68 13.78 -3.64
CA LEU A 64 -13.70 14.84 -3.79
C LEU A 64 -14.35 16.20 -3.52
N ASN A 65 -13.57 17.12 -2.95
CA ASN A 65 -14.03 18.50 -2.78
C ASN A 65 -14.29 19.13 -4.13
N LEU A 66 -15.30 20.00 -4.19
CA LEU A 66 -15.51 20.91 -5.29
C LEU A 66 -15.06 22.29 -4.80
N ALA A 67 -13.89 22.73 -5.22
CA ALA A 67 -13.17 23.86 -4.63
C ALA A 67 -13.02 23.67 -3.11
N SER A 68 -13.50 24.59 -2.29
CA SER A 68 -13.50 24.49 -0.82
C SER A 68 -14.65 23.66 -0.24
N ALA A 69 -15.68 23.37 -1.03
CA ALA A 69 -16.87 22.68 -0.57
C ALA A 69 -16.65 21.17 -0.44
N LYS A 70 -17.06 20.61 0.69
CA LYS A 70 -17.13 19.16 0.88
C LYS A 70 -18.32 18.60 0.10
N VAL A 71 -18.12 17.55 -0.67
CA VAL A 71 -19.18 16.93 -1.46
C VAL A 71 -19.65 15.63 -0.81
N TRP A 72 -20.94 15.54 -0.58
CA TRP A 72 -21.61 14.35 -0.08
C TRP A 72 -22.61 13.81 -1.10
N ILE A 73 -22.46 12.53 -1.42
CA ILE A 73 -23.38 11.84 -2.33
C ILE A 73 -24.25 10.90 -1.51
N SER A 74 -25.55 11.17 -1.49
CA SER A 74 -26.54 10.26 -0.94
C SER A 74 -27.12 9.42 -2.07
N CYS A 75 -26.72 8.17 -2.14
CA CYS A 75 -27.06 7.26 -3.22
C CYS A 75 -28.01 6.15 -2.72
N GLN A 76 -29.16 6.03 -3.36
CA GLN A 76 -29.96 4.82 -3.27
C GLN A 76 -29.29 3.73 -4.12
N TYR A 77 -29.30 2.49 -3.64
CA TYR A 77 -28.78 1.35 -4.38
C TYR A 77 -29.58 0.09 -4.09
N ARG A 78 -29.49 -0.86 -5.00
CA ARG A 78 -30.20 -2.12 -4.93
C ARG A 78 -29.40 -3.18 -4.20
N LYS A 79 -30.04 -3.91 -3.29
CA LYS A 79 -29.55 -5.22 -2.85
C LYS A 79 -30.13 -6.25 -3.81
N LEU A 80 -29.30 -7.13 -4.31
CA LEU A 80 -29.61 -8.05 -5.38
C LEU A 80 -29.54 -9.48 -4.87
N PHE A 81 -30.46 -10.32 -5.31
CA PHE A 81 -30.28 -11.75 -5.23
C PHE A 81 -29.49 -12.21 -6.46
N CYS A 82 -28.34 -12.83 -6.23
CA CYS A 82 -27.48 -13.32 -7.29
C CYS A 82 -27.61 -14.84 -7.41
N ALA A 83 -28.11 -15.31 -8.55
CA ALA A 83 -28.24 -16.75 -8.81
C ALA A 83 -26.87 -17.45 -8.91
N ASN A 84 -25.83 -16.74 -9.35
CA ASN A 84 -24.49 -17.31 -9.49
C ASN A 84 -23.76 -17.46 -8.15
N CYS A 85 -23.91 -16.48 -7.23
CA CYS A 85 -23.27 -16.51 -5.91
C CYS A 85 -24.18 -17.15 -4.85
N HIS A 86 -25.45 -17.39 -5.14
CA HIS A 86 -26.49 -17.88 -4.21
C HIS A 86 -26.60 -17.04 -2.93
N GLN A 87 -26.35 -15.72 -3.02
CA GLN A 87 -26.39 -14.82 -1.88
C GLN A 87 -26.96 -13.44 -2.24
N ILE A 88 -27.36 -12.71 -1.20
CA ILE A 88 -27.75 -11.31 -1.34
C ILE A 88 -26.48 -10.47 -1.36
N SER A 89 -26.29 -9.70 -2.42
CA SER A 89 -25.16 -8.79 -2.60
C SER A 89 -25.63 -7.39 -2.94
N ILE A 90 -24.71 -6.44 -2.88
CA ILE A 90 -24.95 -5.05 -3.29
C ILE A 90 -24.73 -4.94 -4.80
N GLU A 91 -25.51 -4.09 -5.46
CA GLU A 91 -25.26 -3.70 -6.84
C GLU A 91 -23.91 -3.01 -7.01
N ASP A 92 -23.14 -3.41 -8.01
CA ASP A 92 -21.90 -2.73 -8.38
C ASP A 92 -22.20 -1.47 -9.22
N LEU A 93 -22.27 -0.34 -8.54
CA LEU A 93 -22.46 0.97 -9.15
C LEU A 93 -21.17 1.60 -9.67
N LYS A 94 -20.00 0.98 -9.42
CA LYS A 94 -18.69 1.58 -9.70
C LYS A 94 -18.48 2.94 -9.02
N LEU A 95 -19.22 3.21 -7.96
CA LEU A 95 -19.21 4.48 -7.24
C LEU A 95 -18.34 4.43 -5.98
N PHE A 96 -18.48 3.38 -5.18
CA PHE A 96 -17.84 3.23 -3.89
C PHE A 96 -17.51 1.77 -3.56
N HIS A 97 -16.54 1.60 -2.68
CA HIS A 97 -16.26 0.29 -2.11
C HIS A 97 -17.25 -0.05 -0.99
N PRO A 98 -17.70 -1.31 -0.82
CA PRO A 98 -18.70 -1.70 0.18
C PRO A 98 -18.39 -1.25 1.59
N TYR A 99 -17.12 -1.33 1.97
CA TYR A 99 -16.65 -1.05 3.34
C TYR A 99 -16.13 0.38 3.54
N LEU A 100 -16.00 1.18 2.46
CA LEU A 100 -15.54 2.56 2.54
C LEU A 100 -16.72 3.53 2.37
N ARG A 101 -16.76 4.57 3.18
CA ARG A 101 -17.75 5.66 3.04
C ARG A 101 -17.24 6.80 2.17
N VAL A 102 -16.44 6.47 1.18
CA VAL A 102 -15.89 7.41 0.21
C VAL A 102 -16.06 6.86 -1.20
N THR A 103 -16.06 7.74 -2.19
CA THR A 103 -16.04 7.31 -3.59
C THR A 103 -14.70 6.69 -3.96
N HIS A 104 -14.68 5.87 -5.02
CA HIS A 104 -13.41 5.29 -5.52
C HIS A 104 -12.40 6.36 -5.91
N ARG A 105 -12.85 7.46 -6.52
CA ARG A 105 -11.94 8.55 -6.92
C ARG A 105 -11.37 9.30 -5.73
N LEU A 106 -12.15 9.53 -4.68
CA LEU A 106 -11.62 10.10 -3.44
C LEU A 106 -10.65 9.14 -2.75
N ALA A 107 -10.96 7.86 -2.72
CA ALA A 107 -10.06 6.84 -2.15
C ALA A 107 -8.73 6.80 -2.90
N LEU A 108 -8.75 6.81 -4.25
CA LEU A 108 -7.54 6.88 -5.07
C LEU A 108 -6.72 8.14 -4.79
N TYR A 109 -7.38 9.29 -4.70
CA TYR A 109 -6.71 10.55 -4.41
C TYR A 109 -6.04 10.55 -3.02
N ILE A 110 -6.73 10.02 -2.00
CA ILE A 110 -6.17 9.83 -0.65
C ILE A 110 -4.93 8.94 -0.70
N HIS A 111 -4.98 7.81 -1.40
CA HIS A 111 -3.83 6.93 -1.57
C HIS A 111 -2.65 7.64 -2.25
N GLN A 112 -2.90 8.42 -3.28
CA GLN A 112 -1.85 9.22 -3.95
C GLN A 112 -1.23 10.25 -2.99
N LEU A 113 -2.02 10.92 -2.16
CA LEU A 113 -1.50 11.86 -1.15
C LEU A 113 -0.64 11.16 -0.09
N CYS A 114 -0.99 9.95 0.32
CA CYS A 114 -0.21 9.16 1.30
C CYS A 114 1.20 8.81 0.80
N ARG A 115 1.49 8.94 -0.50
CA ARG A 115 2.84 8.78 -1.04
C ARG A 115 3.78 9.94 -0.70
N PHE A 116 3.24 11.12 -0.38
CA PHE A 116 4.00 12.35 -0.17
C PHE A 116 3.78 12.97 1.21
N MET A 117 2.72 12.56 1.92
CA MET A 117 2.33 13.11 3.21
C MET A 117 2.09 11.99 4.23
N THR A 118 2.21 12.32 5.52
CA THR A 118 1.82 11.36 6.56
C THR A 118 0.31 11.12 6.57
N VAL A 119 -0.13 9.95 7.04
CA VAL A 119 -1.56 9.61 7.18
C VAL A 119 -2.31 10.67 7.98
N THR A 120 -1.67 11.24 9.02
CA THR A 120 -2.25 12.27 9.88
C THR A 120 -2.44 13.59 9.12
N ASP A 121 -1.46 13.98 8.30
CA ASP A 121 -1.55 15.22 7.52
C ASP A 121 -2.59 15.11 6.41
N VAL A 122 -2.65 13.96 5.73
CA VAL A 122 -3.71 13.67 4.75
C VAL A 122 -5.09 13.72 5.43
N ALA A 123 -5.24 13.14 6.62
CA ALA A 123 -6.49 13.16 7.36
C ALA A 123 -6.93 14.59 7.70
N ARG A 124 -5.99 15.43 8.15
CA ARG A 124 -6.23 16.86 8.42
C ARG A 124 -6.60 17.61 7.14
N HIS A 125 -5.84 17.42 6.08
CA HIS A 125 -6.06 18.07 4.79
C HIS A 125 -7.43 17.74 4.18
N MET A 126 -7.83 16.48 4.24
CA MET A 126 -9.10 16.00 3.69
C MET A 126 -10.28 16.15 4.67
N ALA A 127 -10.04 16.59 5.89
CA ALA A 127 -11.01 16.61 6.99
C ALA A 127 -11.71 15.25 7.16
N LEU A 128 -10.90 14.19 7.27
CA LEU A 128 -11.31 12.81 7.51
C LEU A 128 -10.66 12.28 8.79
N ASP A 129 -11.24 11.23 9.34
CA ASP A 129 -10.61 10.49 10.42
C ASP A 129 -9.35 9.75 9.92
N TRP A 130 -8.27 9.76 10.70
CA TRP A 130 -7.00 9.15 10.31
C TRP A 130 -7.08 7.64 10.11
N LYS A 131 -7.99 6.95 10.84
CA LYS A 131 -8.22 5.51 10.65
C LYS A 131 -8.86 5.23 9.29
N THR A 132 -9.74 6.14 8.85
CA THR A 132 -10.36 6.06 7.52
C THR A 132 -9.28 6.20 6.44
N VAL A 133 -8.41 7.20 6.53
CA VAL A 133 -7.28 7.40 5.61
C VAL A 133 -6.37 6.18 5.59
N LYS A 134 -5.96 5.70 6.78
CA LYS A 134 -5.13 4.51 6.91
C LYS A 134 -5.76 3.27 6.27
N ASN A 135 -7.06 3.04 6.47
CA ASN A 135 -7.75 1.88 5.91
C ASN A 135 -7.88 1.97 4.39
N ILE A 136 -8.08 3.17 3.85
CA ILE A 136 -8.09 3.42 2.41
C ILE A 136 -6.72 3.11 1.82
N ASP A 137 -5.66 3.69 2.37
CA ASP A 137 -4.30 3.50 1.90
C ASP A 137 -3.88 2.02 1.97
N LYS A 138 -4.14 1.38 3.11
CA LYS A 138 -3.91 -0.05 3.31
C LYS A 138 -4.60 -0.91 2.23
N TRP A 139 -5.85 -0.60 1.88
CA TRP A 139 -6.59 -1.35 0.86
C TRP A 139 -5.93 -1.29 -0.53
N PHE A 140 -5.35 -0.14 -0.92
CA PHE A 140 -4.59 -0.02 -2.16
C PHE A 140 -3.26 -0.75 -2.07
N LEU A 141 -2.52 -0.59 -0.96
CA LEU A 141 -1.23 -1.25 -0.74
C LEU A 141 -1.36 -2.78 -0.75
N GLU A 142 -2.38 -3.33 -0.09
CA GLU A 142 -2.64 -4.78 -0.07
C GLU A 142 -2.90 -5.34 -1.47
N ARG A 143 -3.53 -4.57 -2.37
CA ARG A 143 -3.76 -4.99 -3.76
C ARG A 143 -2.55 -4.82 -4.65
N GLN A 144 -1.82 -3.75 -4.46
CA GLN A 144 -0.62 -3.46 -5.24
C GLN A 144 0.51 -4.44 -4.91
N TYR A 145 0.61 -4.84 -3.65
CA TYR A 145 1.71 -5.67 -3.14
C TYR A 145 1.27 -7.05 -2.64
N ALA A 146 0.06 -7.50 -2.98
CA ALA A 146 -0.46 -8.82 -2.58
C ALA A 146 0.43 -9.97 -3.08
N GLN A 147 1.03 -9.79 -4.24
CA GLN A 147 1.96 -10.73 -4.85
C GLN A 147 3.19 -9.93 -5.28
N PRO A 148 4.25 -9.90 -4.48
CA PRO A 148 5.49 -9.26 -4.88
C PRO A 148 6.06 -10.03 -6.06
N ASP A 149 6.45 -9.28 -7.08
CA ASP A 149 7.14 -9.84 -8.23
C ASP A 149 8.57 -10.22 -7.82
N CYS A 150 8.89 -11.50 -7.92
CA CYS A 150 10.19 -12.07 -7.59
C CYS A 150 10.99 -12.48 -8.84
N ASP A 151 10.57 -12.05 -10.02
CA ASP A 151 11.30 -12.37 -11.25
C ASP A 151 12.53 -11.45 -11.42
N GLY A 152 13.60 -12.02 -11.94
CA GLY A 152 14.85 -11.29 -12.21
C GLY A 152 15.65 -10.88 -10.98
N LEU A 153 15.42 -11.48 -9.82
CA LEU A 153 16.18 -11.22 -8.59
C LEU A 153 17.61 -11.77 -8.74
N GLN A 154 18.60 -10.88 -8.73
CA GLN A 154 20.03 -11.24 -8.79
C GLN A 154 20.72 -10.99 -7.45
N VAL A 155 20.46 -9.86 -6.82
CA VAL A 155 21.09 -9.49 -5.55
C VAL A 155 20.00 -9.16 -4.54
N LEU A 156 19.95 -9.91 -3.45
CA LEU A 156 19.02 -9.64 -2.35
C LEU A 156 19.69 -8.82 -1.25
N ALA A 157 18.96 -7.91 -0.63
CA ALA A 157 19.37 -7.31 0.64
C ALA A 157 18.35 -7.69 1.73
N VAL A 158 18.88 -8.08 2.90
CA VAL A 158 18.10 -8.48 4.07
C VAL A 158 18.43 -7.56 5.23
N ASP A 159 17.40 -6.96 5.82
CA ASP A 159 17.54 -6.05 6.96
C ASP A 159 16.44 -6.28 8.00
N GLU A 160 16.64 -5.73 9.20
CA GLU A 160 15.71 -5.78 10.31
C GLU A 160 15.16 -4.40 10.63
N ILE A 161 13.85 -4.28 10.71
CA ILE A 161 13.19 -3.05 11.14
C ILE A 161 12.54 -3.27 12.50
N SER A 162 12.92 -2.44 13.49
CA SER A 162 12.24 -2.40 14.78
C SER A 162 10.92 -1.63 14.69
N VAL A 163 9.80 -2.30 14.97
CA VAL A 163 8.46 -1.72 14.79
C VAL A 163 7.92 -1.08 16.09
N LYS A 164 8.38 -1.54 17.26
CA LYS A 164 7.93 -1.05 18.57
C LYS A 164 9.02 -1.24 19.62
N LYS A 165 9.01 -0.40 20.67
CA LYS A 165 9.71 -0.68 21.93
C LYS A 165 9.30 -2.08 22.43
N GLY A 166 10.26 -2.91 22.83
CA GLY A 166 10.02 -4.28 23.31
C GLY A 166 10.33 -5.38 22.26
N HIS A 167 11.39 -5.19 21.46
CA HIS A 167 11.99 -6.22 20.59
C HIS A 167 11.04 -6.85 19.55
N ARG A 168 10.14 -6.05 18.98
CA ARG A 168 9.32 -6.49 17.84
C ARG A 168 9.99 -6.07 16.54
N TYR A 169 10.54 -7.06 15.84
CA TYR A 169 11.24 -6.86 14.59
C TYR A 169 10.43 -7.37 13.41
N LEU A 170 10.67 -6.78 12.25
CA LEU A 170 10.29 -7.32 10.95
C LEU A 170 11.57 -7.60 10.17
N THR A 171 11.62 -8.74 9.50
CA THR A 171 12.63 -9.03 8.49
C THR A 171 12.15 -8.49 7.18
N VAL A 172 12.93 -7.66 6.53
CA VAL A 172 12.64 -7.08 5.21
C VAL A 172 13.65 -7.64 4.22
N VAL A 173 13.15 -8.17 3.11
CA VAL A 173 13.98 -8.57 1.98
C VAL A 173 13.65 -7.66 0.81
N LEU A 174 14.67 -7.11 0.18
CA LEU A 174 14.53 -6.27 -0.99
C LEU A 174 15.46 -6.73 -2.12
N ASP A 175 15.05 -6.44 -3.33
CA ASP A 175 15.92 -6.48 -4.48
C ASP A 175 16.92 -5.32 -4.36
N TYR A 176 18.21 -5.64 -4.22
CA TYR A 176 19.23 -4.63 -3.98
C TYR A 176 19.41 -3.68 -5.17
N LEU A 177 19.21 -4.18 -6.39
CA LEU A 177 19.42 -3.39 -7.60
C LEU A 177 18.32 -2.37 -7.85
N SER A 178 17.07 -2.76 -7.62
CA SER A 178 15.89 -1.88 -7.83
C SER A 178 15.45 -1.15 -6.56
N GLY A 179 15.89 -1.57 -5.37
CA GLY A 179 15.40 -1.09 -4.06
C GLY A 179 13.98 -1.57 -3.72
N ARG A 180 13.41 -2.46 -4.53
CA ARG A 180 12.04 -2.96 -4.36
C ARG A 180 11.96 -3.97 -3.21
N VAL A 181 11.03 -3.77 -2.27
CA VAL A 181 10.75 -4.74 -1.21
C VAL A 181 10.01 -5.94 -1.81
N VAL A 182 10.57 -7.14 -1.65
CA VAL A 182 10.01 -8.40 -2.17
C VAL A 182 9.42 -9.28 -1.07
N TYR A 183 9.80 -9.07 0.20
CA TYR A 183 9.23 -9.80 1.31
C TYR A 183 9.32 -9.02 2.61
N VAL A 184 8.28 -9.17 3.45
CA VAL A 184 8.27 -8.68 4.84
C VAL A 184 7.76 -9.78 5.75
N GLY A 185 8.63 -10.26 6.62
CA GLY A 185 8.33 -11.31 7.59
C GLY A 185 8.24 -10.80 9.01
N LYS A 186 7.43 -11.45 9.85
CA LYS A 186 7.40 -11.17 11.29
C LYS A 186 8.59 -11.86 11.96
N ASP A 187 9.19 -11.21 12.95
CA ASP A 187 10.37 -11.63 13.69
C ASP A 187 11.68 -11.58 12.87
N ARG A 188 12.80 -11.81 13.57
CA ARG A 188 14.15 -11.89 13.02
C ARG A 188 14.75 -13.29 13.14
N LYS A 189 13.92 -14.32 12.93
CA LYS A 189 14.34 -15.72 13.07
C LYS A 189 14.78 -16.28 11.72
N SER A 190 15.68 -17.25 11.75
CA SER A 190 16.08 -18.03 10.58
C SER A 190 14.88 -18.55 9.79
N LYS A 191 13.85 -19.07 10.50
CA LYS A 191 12.61 -19.59 9.90
C LYS A 191 11.86 -18.54 9.07
N THR A 192 11.91 -17.27 9.48
CA THR A 192 11.24 -16.17 8.74
C THR A 192 11.85 -15.98 7.35
N LEU A 193 13.17 -16.00 7.28
CA LEU A 193 13.90 -15.88 6.01
C LEU A 193 13.78 -17.17 5.17
N GLU A 194 13.83 -18.34 5.82
CA GLU A 194 13.60 -19.63 5.16
C GLU A 194 12.21 -19.70 4.51
N THR A 195 11.18 -19.11 5.15
CA THR A 195 9.82 -19.04 4.57
C THR A 195 9.82 -18.28 3.25
N PHE A 196 10.55 -17.17 3.17
CA PHE A 196 10.71 -16.43 1.91
C PHE A 196 11.41 -17.28 0.85
N PHE A 197 12.55 -17.88 1.19
CA PHE A 197 13.29 -18.71 0.24
C PHE A 197 12.47 -19.90 -0.29
N ASN A 198 11.60 -20.48 0.55
CA ASN A 198 10.72 -21.56 0.12
C ASN A 198 9.59 -21.13 -0.83
N GLN A 199 9.28 -19.82 -0.89
CA GLN A 199 8.31 -19.28 -1.85
C GLN A 199 8.91 -19.08 -3.24
N LEU A 200 10.24 -18.98 -3.35
CA LEU A 200 10.93 -18.83 -4.62
C LEU A 200 10.96 -20.15 -5.39
N SER A 201 10.75 -20.07 -6.69
CA SER A 201 10.98 -21.21 -7.61
C SER A 201 12.46 -21.58 -7.64
N GLN A 202 12.77 -22.76 -8.20
CA GLN A 202 14.18 -23.16 -8.34
C GLN A 202 14.94 -22.23 -9.26
N ASP A 203 14.32 -21.81 -10.37
CA ASP A 203 14.94 -20.88 -11.33
C ASP A 203 15.23 -19.50 -10.70
N GLN A 204 14.27 -19.00 -9.88
CA GLN A 204 14.48 -17.75 -9.13
C GLN A 204 15.58 -17.86 -8.08
N ARG A 205 15.75 -19.02 -7.45
CA ARG A 205 16.87 -19.25 -6.52
C ARG A 205 18.20 -19.33 -7.24
N ASP A 206 18.23 -19.98 -8.39
CA ASP A 206 19.45 -20.17 -9.18
C ASP A 206 19.92 -18.86 -9.84
N SER A 207 19.02 -17.90 -10.06
CA SER A 207 19.35 -16.55 -10.57
C SER A 207 19.94 -15.63 -9.49
N ILE A 208 19.82 -15.97 -8.19
CA ILE A 208 20.37 -15.16 -7.11
C ILE A 208 21.88 -15.39 -7.00
N GLU A 209 22.65 -14.34 -7.27
CA GLU A 209 24.11 -14.34 -7.28
C GLU A 209 24.71 -13.90 -5.94
N ALA A 210 24.03 -13.01 -5.21
CA ALA A 210 24.52 -12.49 -3.93
C ALA A 210 23.39 -12.14 -2.96
N ILE A 211 23.70 -12.23 -1.66
CA ILE A 211 22.79 -11.80 -0.58
C ILE A 211 23.57 -10.90 0.38
N VAL A 212 23.13 -9.65 0.48
CA VAL A 212 23.68 -8.62 1.37
C VAL A 212 22.87 -8.60 2.66
N MET A 213 23.50 -8.74 3.81
CA MET A 213 22.81 -8.71 5.10
C MET A 213 23.74 -8.29 6.23
N ASP A 214 23.19 -7.91 7.38
CA ASP A 214 23.98 -7.78 8.60
C ASP A 214 24.45 -9.17 9.08
N MET A 215 25.59 -9.20 9.79
CA MET A 215 26.22 -10.42 10.32
C MET A 215 25.42 -11.03 11.48
N TRP A 216 24.13 -11.30 11.24
CA TRP A 216 23.23 -11.94 12.21
C TRP A 216 23.22 -13.46 11.97
N ASP A 217 23.72 -14.23 12.95
CA ASP A 217 23.86 -15.67 12.85
C ASP A 217 22.64 -16.44 12.33
N PRO A 218 21.40 -16.15 12.73
CA PRO A 218 20.22 -16.82 12.21
C PRO A 218 20.02 -16.64 10.70
N PHE A 219 20.35 -15.45 10.15
CA PHE A 219 20.24 -15.21 8.72
C PHE A 219 21.35 -15.91 7.94
N ILE A 220 22.57 -15.89 8.47
CA ILE A 220 23.70 -16.62 7.88
C ILE A 220 23.38 -18.11 7.78
N LYS A 221 22.78 -18.70 8.84
CA LYS A 221 22.37 -20.12 8.84
C LYS A 221 21.29 -20.39 7.78
N ALA A 222 20.29 -19.51 7.66
CA ALA A 222 19.23 -19.65 6.66
C ALA A 222 19.78 -19.61 5.24
N VAL A 223 20.68 -18.65 4.94
CA VAL A 223 21.32 -18.52 3.61
C VAL A 223 22.18 -19.74 3.29
N LYS A 224 23.07 -20.15 4.18
CA LYS A 224 23.93 -21.33 3.99
C LYS A 224 23.15 -22.62 3.73
N LYS A 225 21.98 -22.76 4.36
CA LYS A 225 21.11 -23.94 4.19
C LYS A 225 20.45 -23.95 2.81
N ASN A 226 19.98 -22.79 2.33
CA ASN A 226 19.17 -22.69 1.11
C ASN A 226 19.99 -22.41 -0.16
N PHE A 227 21.17 -21.81 -0.02
CA PHE A 227 22.03 -21.39 -1.13
C PHE A 227 23.46 -21.97 -0.99
N ARG A 228 23.59 -23.28 -1.10
CA ARG A 228 24.88 -23.99 -0.96
C ARG A 228 25.91 -23.63 -2.04
N ARG A 229 25.45 -23.13 -3.21
CA ARG A 229 26.30 -22.76 -4.34
C ARG A 229 26.81 -21.32 -4.29
N LEU A 230 26.21 -20.46 -3.47
CA LEU A 230 26.73 -19.10 -3.30
C LEU A 230 28.08 -19.17 -2.58
N LYS A 231 29.16 -19.03 -3.35
CA LYS A 231 30.50 -18.85 -2.78
C LYS A 231 30.47 -17.59 -1.92
N SER A 232 30.48 -17.79 -0.60
CA SER A 232 30.57 -16.75 0.43
C SER A 232 29.91 -15.42 0.02
N SER A 233 28.60 -15.42 0.10
CA SER A 233 27.78 -14.20 -0.03
C SER A 233 28.43 -13.06 0.72
N LEU A 234 28.54 -11.91 0.08
CA LEU A 234 29.02 -10.68 0.67
C LEU A 234 28.16 -10.32 1.86
N ILE A 235 28.60 -10.72 3.04
CA ILE A 235 28.04 -10.28 4.31
C ILE A 235 28.70 -8.93 4.56
N CYS A 236 28.04 -7.86 4.11
CA CYS A 236 28.49 -6.50 4.35
C CYS A 236 27.58 -5.89 5.42
N SER A 237 28.14 -5.40 6.49
CA SER A 237 27.38 -4.58 7.43
C SER A 237 26.93 -3.31 6.69
N MET A 238 25.64 -3.01 6.68
CA MET A 238 24.99 -1.90 5.96
C MET A 238 25.36 -0.50 6.52
N TRP A 239 26.63 -0.25 6.77
CA TRP A 239 27.11 1.04 7.30
C TRP A 239 27.82 1.90 6.25
N TRP A 240 27.49 1.77 4.95
CA TRP A 240 28.09 2.62 3.92
C TRP A 240 27.04 3.34 3.09
N PRO A 241 26.86 4.67 3.29
CA PRO A 241 25.83 5.43 2.54
C PRO A 241 26.15 5.70 1.07
N ASN A 242 27.33 5.34 0.55
CA ASN A 242 27.80 5.80 -0.76
C ASN A 242 28.54 4.74 -1.59
N LEU A 243 28.12 3.47 -1.59
CA LEU A 243 28.63 2.54 -2.59
C LEU A 243 27.85 2.74 -3.89
N ALA A 244 28.39 3.57 -4.77
CA ALA A 244 27.95 3.65 -6.15
C ALA A 244 28.06 2.27 -6.80
N VAL A 245 26.93 1.76 -7.28
CA VAL A 245 26.74 0.43 -7.87
C VAL A 245 27.62 0.16 -9.10
N SER A 246 28.36 1.15 -9.61
CA SER A 246 29.18 1.08 -10.82
C SER A 246 30.53 0.38 -10.67
N SER A 247 30.91 -0.12 -9.49
CA SER A 247 32.27 -0.63 -9.25
C SER A 247 32.35 -1.97 -8.51
N ILE A 248 31.30 -2.75 -8.43
CA ILE A 248 31.40 -4.09 -7.87
C ILE A 248 31.89 -5.05 -8.94
N LYS A 249 33.18 -5.04 -9.19
CA LYS A 249 33.90 -6.22 -9.69
C LYS A 249 33.98 -7.19 -8.52
N PHE A 250 33.37 -8.34 -8.67
CA PHE A 250 33.39 -9.43 -7.69
C PHE A 250 34.81 -10.02 -7.60
N GLU A 251 35.70 -9.35 -6.92
CA GLU A 251 36.92 -9.96 -6.40
C GLU A 251 36.65 -10.37 -4.96
N THR A 252 37.05 -11.58 -4.63
CA THR A 252 36.97 -12.22 -3.32
C THR A 252 37.34 -11.23 -2.19
N VAL A 253 36.36 -10.63 -1.54
CA VAL A 253 36.60 -9.73 -0.41
C VAL A 253 36.84 -10.56 0.83
N ASN A 254 38.08 -10.61 1.27
CA ASN A 254 38.50 -11.09 2.57
C ASN A 254 37.77 -10.27 3.66
N ILE A 255 37.25 -10.96 4.66
CA ILE A 255 36.55 -10.40 5.81
C ILE A 255 37.48 -9.42 6.51
N VAL A 256 37.30 -8.13 6.27
CA VAL A 256 37.98 -7.07 7.05
C VAL A 256 37.14 -6.81 8.30
N ARG A 257 37.66 -7.17 9.46
CA ARG A 257 37.06 -6.82 10.76
C ARG A 257 37.00 -5.28 10.87
N PRO A 258 35.88 -4.69 11.32
CA PRO A 258 35.79 -3.24 11.51
C PRO A 258 36.78 -2.78 12.56
N LEU A 259 37.63 -1.84 12.21
CA LEU A 259 38.47 -1.09 13.14
C LEU A 259 37.57 -0.34 14.14
N LYS A 260 37.82 -0.54 15.46
CA LYS A 260 37.17 0.20 16.53
C LYS A 260 37.35 1.70 16.28
N LYS A 261 36.27 2.44 16.02
CA LYS A 261 36.27 3.89 15.96
C LYS A 261 36.53 4.46 17.38
N THR A 262 37.68 5.06 17.58
CA THR A 262 37.93 6.04 18.64
C THR A 262 37.07 7.27 18.36
N ARG A 263 36.19 7.64 19.29
CA ARG A 263 35.43 8.89 19.23
C ARG A 263 36.40 10.06 19.29
N PRO A 264 36.36 11.03 18.37
CA PRO A 264 37.03 12.31 18.60
C PRO A 264 36.26 13.07 19.67
N SER A 265 36.92 13.43 20.75
CA SER A 265 36.41 14.36 21.78
C SER A 265 36.35 15.76 21.16
N LEU A 266 35.15 16.19 20.78
CA LEU A 266 34.89 17.62 20.50
C LEU A 266 34.86 18.37 21.82
N LYS A 267 35.97 19.05 22.15
CA LYS A 267 36.00 20.12 23.13
C LYS A 267 35.30 21.33 22.53
N VAL A 268 34.15 21.68 23.09
CA VAL A 268 33.46 22.94 22.81
C VAL A 268 34.21 24.04 23.59
N PRO A 269 34.68 25.12 22.96
CA PRO A 269 35.21 26.25 23.71
C PRO A 269 34.03 27.02 24.33
N ASN A 270 34.07 27.17 25.65
CA ASN A 270 33.29 28.20 26.37
C ASN A 270 33.80 29.57 25.92
N THR A 271 32.98 30.34 25.27
CA THR A 271 33.13 31.80 25.24
C THR A 271 31.83 32.43 25.69
N CYS A 272 31.90 33.03 26.85
CA CYS A 272 30.98 34.07 27.33
C CYS A 272 31.03 35.28 26.39
N CYS A 273 29.91 35.82 26.02
CA CYS A 273 29.46 37.21 26.25
C CYS A 273 28.01 37.30 25.76
#